data_817d097e2d638a4866086a7b86738ca9
#
_entry.id   817d097e2d638a4866086a7b86738ca9
#
_cell.length_a   1.000
_cell.length_b   1.000
_cell.length_c   1.000
_cell.angle_alpha   90.00
_cell.angle_beta   90.00
_cell.angle_gamma   90.00
#
_symmetry.space_group_name_H-M   'P 1'
#
loop_
_entity.id
_entity.type
_entity.pdbx_description
1 polymer ?
#
loop_
_entity_poly.entity_id
_entity_poly.type
_entity_poly.pdbx_seq_one_letter_code
_entity_poly.pdbx_strand_id
1 'polypeptide(L)'
;VLDIAQQGSTLRRKRSLEGQWREDMKQPKKVALANRPVMGPAAAPVTIVAFSDFTCPYCQQGAATLTRILGDYGDNVRYIFKHMPLGKDTPGRMASEYFVAAALQNPEKAWKLYTEFFEQRERLIADGEPFLKETAKNAGLDMRKLAADLKNKKATAIIDEDLADAQRLGVEGTPYFLVNNLVVRGALSYDLFKDAVDMALSQARKK
;
A
#
# COMPACT_ATOMS: atom_id res chain seq x y z
N VAL A 1 -14.51 -2.48 -29.38
CA VAL A 1 -14.68 -1.03 -29.69
C VAL A 1 -15.45 -0.42 -28.55
N LEU A 2 -14.77 0.40 -27.69
CA LEU A 2 -15.47 1.15 -26.63
C LEU A 2 -16.41 2.17 -27.28
N ASP A 3 -17.63 2.27 -26.77
CA ASP A 3 -18.60 3.26 -27.21
C ASP A 3 -18.06 4.70 -27.01
N ILE A 4 -18.41 5.62 -27.89
CA ILE A 4 -18.02 7.04 -27.84
C ILE A 4 -18.36 7.67 -26.48
N ALA A 5 -19.49 7.28 -25.88
CA ALA A 5 -19.90 7.72 -24.55
C ALA A 5 -18.93 7.25 -23.45
N GLN A 6 -18.44 6.02 -23.51
CA GLN A 6 -17.46 5.46 -22.57
C GLN A 6 -16.10 6.16 -22.73
N GLN A 7 -15.66 6.40 -23.96
CA GLN A 7 -14.43 7.14 -24.24
C GLN A 7 -14.51 8.58 -23.69
N GLY A 8 -15.65 9.24 -23.90
CA GLY A 8 -15.88 10.58 -23.38
C GLY A 8 -15.88 10.64 -21.84
N SER A 9 -16.46 9.64 -21.17
CA SER A 9 -16.48 9.57 -19.70
C SER A 9 -15.09 9.31 -19.12
N THR A 10 -14.33 8.43 -19.73
CA THR A 10 -12.94 8.12 -19.34
C THR A 10 -12.04 9.36 -19.48
N LEU A 11 -12.17 10.09 -20.60
CA LEU A 11 -11.38 11.30 -20.83
C LEU A 11 -11.72 12.41 -19.83
N ARG A 12 -13.01 12.59 -19.50
CA ARG A 12 -13.43 13.55 -18.46
C ARG A 12 -12.85 13.18 -17.10
N ARG A 13 -12.90 11.89 -16.71
CA ARG A 13 -12.32 11.39 -15.47
C ARG A 13 -10.82 11.65 -15.39
N LYS A 14 -10.09 11.35 -16.46
CA LYS A 14 -8.65 11.61 -16.56
C LYS A 14 -8.33 13.10 -16.36
N ARG A 15 -9.00 14.00 -17.08
CA ARG A 15 -8.81 15.45 -16.94
C ARG A 15 -9.10 15.97 -15.53
N SER A 16 -10.14 15.44 -14.88
CA SER A 16 -10.50 15.78 -13.50
C SER A 16 -9.40 15.35 -12.52
N LEU A 17 -8.87 14.14 -12.66
CA LEU A 17 -7.77 13.63 -11.84
C LEU A 17 -6.48 14.44 -12.07
N GLU A 18 -6.13 14.73 -13.30
CA GLU A 18 -4.95 15.55 -13.62
C GLU A 18 -5.06 16.96 -13.01
N GLY A 19 -6.24 17.58 -13.03
CA GLY A 19 -6.51 18.85 -12.38
C GLY A 19 -6.29 18.77 -10.86
N GLN A 20 -6.86 17.75 -10.20
CA GLN A 20 -6.66 17.49 -8.79
C GLN A 20 -5.17 17.28 -8.45
N TRP A 21 -4.45 16.48 -9.21
CA TRP A 21 -3.03 16.19 -8.97
C TRP A 21 -2.14 17.42 -9.10
N ARG A 22 -2.46 18.35 -10.02
CA ARG A 22 -1.75 19.64 -10.11
C ARG A 22 -1.92 20.48 -8.84
N GLU A 23 -3.09 20.45 -8.20
CA GLU A 23 -3.29 21.11 -6.91
C GLU A 23 -2.59 20.35 -5.77
N ASP A 24 -2.66 19.02 -5.77
CA ASP A 24 -1.97 18.18 -4.80
C ASP A 24 -0.45 18.44 -4.76
N MET A 25 0.17 18.67 -5.92
CA MET A 25 1.60 18.97 -6.02
C MET A 25 2.02 20.21 -5.23
N LYS A 26 1.11 21.17 -5.05
CA LYS A 26 1.37 22.41 -4.31
C LYS A 26 1.30 22.22 -2.79
N GLN A 27 0.78 21.09 -2.34
CA GLN A 27 0.52 20.80 -0.93
C GLN A 27 1.33 19.59 -0.47
N PRO A 28 2.48 19.77 0.21
CA PRO A 28 3.28 18.68 0.71
C PRO A 28 2.50 17.82 1.72
N LYS A 29 2.50 16.51 1.50
CA LYS A 29 1.86 15.54 2.38
C LYS A 29 2.96 14.76 3.11
N LYS A 30 3.05 14.99 4.43
CA LYS A 30 4.05 14.33 5.28
C LYS A 30 3.44 13.12 5.95
N VAL A 31 4.12 11.99 5.88
CA VAL A 31 3.77 10.74 6.58
C VAL A 31 5.01 10.12 7.21
N ALA A 32 4.82 9.40 8.30
CA ALA A 32 5.90 8.65 8.94
C ALA A 32 6.30 7.45 8.07
N LEU A 33 7.56 7.36 7.69
CA LEU A 33 8.10 6.28 6.85
C LEU A 33 9.14 5.42 7.59
N ALA A 34 9.65 5.88 8.73
CA ALA A 34 10.62 5.14 9.53
C ALA A 34 10.05 3.79 9.97
N ASN A 35 10.90 2.77 10.00
CA ASN A 35 10.56 1.41 10.43
C ASN A 35 9.50 0.69 9.54
N ARG A 36 9.26 1.18 8.30
CA ARG A 36 8.46 0.46 7.32
C ARG A 36 9.38 -0.15 6.27
N PRO A 37 9.14 -1.40 5.86
CA PRO A 37 9.91 -1.99 4.77
C PRO A 37 9.63 -1.24 3.47
N VAL A 38 10.67 -1.10 2.67
CA VAL A 38 10.61 -0.44 1.36
C VAL A 38 10.81 -1.50 0.28
N MET A 39 9.95 -1.50 -0.72
CA MET A 39 10.13 -2.27 -1.95
C MET A 39 10.62 -1.34 -3.05
N GLY A 40 11.72 -1.70 -3.71
CA GLY A 40 12.40 -0.86 -4.70
C GLY A 40 13.56 -0.05 -4.12
N PRO A 41 14.29 0.70 -4.96
CA PRO A 41 15.49 1.42 -4.56
C PRO A 41 15.20 2.58 -3.60
N ALA A 42 16.04 2.74 -2.58
CA ALA A 42 15.93 3.84 -1.62
C ALA A 42 15.98 5.24 -2.27
N ALA A 43 16.73 5.37 -3.37
CA ALA A 43 16.92 6.62 -4.12
C ALA A 43 15.90 6.84 -5.24
N ALA A 44 14.86 5.99 -5.36
CA ALA A 44 13.85 6.15 -6.40
C ALA A 44 13.19 7.54 -6.35
N PRO A 45 13.07 8.25 -7.49
CA PRO A 45 12.51 9.60 -7.53
C PRO A 45 11.02 9.66 -7.21
N VAL A 46 10.30 8.54 -7.36
CA VAL A 46 8.89 8.44 -7.01
C VAL A 46 8.72 7.48 -5.84
N THR A 47 8.09 7.95 -4.78
CA THR A 47 7.66 7.13 -3.65
C THR A 47 6.16 6.94 -3.70
N ILE A 48 5.70 5.70 -3.74
CA ILE A 48 4.29 5.35 -3.58
C ILE A 48 4.08 4.86 -2.15
N VAL A 49 3.19 5.52 -1.43
CA VAL A 49 2.74 5.09 -0.10
C VAL A 49 1.27 4.66 -0.22
N ALA A 50 0.94 3.44 0.21
CA ALA A 50 -0.44 2.97 0.24
C ALA A 50 -0.94 2.81 1.66
N PHE A 51 -2.06 3.46 1.99
CA PHE A 51 -2.88 3.12 3.15
C PHE A 51 -3.86 2.03 2.75
N SER A 52 -3.75 0.88 3.36
CA SER A 52 -4.38 -0.33 2.83
C SER A 52 -4.72 -1.35 3.93
N ASP A 53 -5.68 -2.23 3.62
CA ASP A 53 -6.09 -3.36 4.46
C ASP A 53 -5.99 -4.65 3.66
N PHE A 54 -5.37 -5.68 4.22
CA PHE A 54 -5.22 -6.99 3.59
C PHE A 54 -6.55 -7.71 3.31
N THR A 55 -7.63 -7.33 4.02
CA THR A 55 -8.97 -7.92 3.81
C THR A 55 -9.83 -7.14 2.82
N CYS A 56 -9.41 -5.95 2.41
CA CYS A 56 -10.18 -5.12 1.48
C CYS A 56 -10.03 -5.63 0.02
N PRO A 57 -11.11 -5.93 -0.71
CA PRO A 57 -11.04 -6.41 -2.08
C PRO A 57 -10.46 -5.38 -3.04
N TYR A 58 -10.76 -4.10 -2.85
CA TYR A 58 -10.17 -3.01 -3.65
C TYR A 58 -8.68 -2.81 -3.36
N CYS A 59 -8.22 -3.14 -2.13
CA CYS A 59 -6.79 -3.15 -1.81
C CYS A 59 -6.05 -4.26 -2.55
N GLN A 60 -6.66 -5.43 -2.68
CA GLN A 60 -6.14 -6.53 -3.50
C GLN A 60 -5.97 -6.10 -4.96
N GLN A 61 -6.97 -5.44 -5.54
CA GLN A 61 -6.89 -4.89 -6.91
C GLN A 61 -5.78 -3.83 -7.02
N GLY A 62 -5.68 -2.94 -6.03
CA GLY A 62 -4.63 -1.93 -5.97
C GLY A 62 -3.23 -2.53 -5.88
N ALA A 63 -3.06 -3.61 -5.09
CA ALA A 63 -1.81 -4.34 -4.99
C ALA A 63 -1.38 -4.97 -6.33
N ALA A 64 -2.32 -5.55 -7.09
CA ALA A 64 -2.05 -6.08 -8.43
C ALA A 64 -1.60 -4.96 -9.40
N THR A 65 -2.26 -3.80 -9.36
CA THR A 65 -1.84 -2.63 -10.15
C THR A 65 -0.44 -2.16 -9.76
N LEU A 66 -0.13 -2.10 -8.46
CA LEU A 66 1.20 -1.72 -7.97
C LEU A 66 2.29 -2.69 -8.41
N THR A 67 2.06 -3.99 -8.36
CA THR A 67 3.02 -5.00 -8.84
C THR A 67 3.41 -4.71 -10.28
N ARG A 68 2.45 -4.39 -11.14
CA ARG A 68 2.70 -4.02 -12.52
C ARG A 68 3.47 -2.69 -12.63
N ILE A 69 3.07 -1.67 -11.88
CA ILE A 69 3.78 -0.36 -11.84
C ILE A 69 5.24 -0.54 -11.43
N LEU A 70 5.51 -1.31 -10.37
CA LEU A 70 6.87 -1.57 -9.91
C LEU A 70 7.71 -2.29 -10.98
N GLY A 71 7.12 -3.24 -11.71
CA GLY A 71 7.76 -3.93 -12.82
C GLY A 71 8.10 -3.00 -13.99
N ASP A 72 7.15 -2.15 -14.39
CA ASP A 72 7.31 -1.28 -15.56
C ASP A 72 8.22 -0.07 -15.32
N TYR A 73 8.27 0.44 -14.08
CA TYR A 73 9.08 1.63 -13.73
C TYR A 73 10.42 1.31 -13.09
N GLY A 74 10.64 0.08 -12.62
CA GLY A 74 11.90 -0.38 -12.05
C GLY A 74 12.48 0.59 -11.03
N ASP A 75 13.71 1.04 -11.26
CA ASP A 75 14.45 1.91 -10.33
C ASP A 75 13.86 3.32 -10.16
N ASN A 76 12.85 3.70 -10.92
CA ASN A 76 12.21 5.00 -10.79
C ASN A 76 11.15 5.07 -9.69
N VAL A 77 10.71 3.92 -9.15
CA VAL A 77 9.63 3.84 -8.16
C VAL A 77 10.03 2.98 -6.98
N ARG A 78 9.70 3.46 -5.77
CA ARG A 78 9.71 2.65 -4.56
C ARG A 78 8.35 2.66 -3.89
N TYR A 79 8.05 1.61 -3.14
CA TYR A 79 6.77 1.39 -2.52
C TYR A 79 6.88 1.16 -1.02
N ILE A 80 5.96 1.74 -0.26
CA ILE A 80 5.83 1.61 1.19
C ILE A 80 4.38 1.33 1.53
N PHE A 81 4.15 0.27 2.30
CA PHE A 81 2.84 -0.11 2.80
C PHE A 81 2.60 0.53 4.17
N LYS A 82 1.48 1.22 4.33
CA LYS A 82 0.95 1.73 5.59
C LYS A 82 -0.36 1.04 5.93
N HIS A 83 -0.47 0.62 7.17
CA HIS A 83 -1.57 -0.20 7.64
C HIS A 83 -2.81 0.66 7.94
N MET A 84 -3.94 0.28 7.35
CA MET A 84 -5.24 0.88 7.66
C MET A 84 -6.32 -0.21 7.79
N PRO A 85 -6.19 -1.14 8.75
CA PRO A 85 -7.19 -2.18 8.97
C PRO A 85 -8.52 -1.56 9.42
N LEU A 86 -9.61 -2.05 8.85
CA LEU A 86 -10.97 -1.60 9.13
C LEU A 86 -11.52 -2.35 10.37
N GLY A 87 -11.04 -1.97 11.54
CA GLY A 87 -11.45 -2.54 12.84
C GLY A 87 -10.28 -3.04 13.68
N LYS A 88 -10.53 -3.19 14.99
CA LYS A 88 -9.48 -3.55 15.97
C LYS A 88 -9.26 -5.06 16.08
N ASP A 89 -10.31 -5.84 16.02
CA ASP A 89 -10.26 -7.31 16.23
C ASP A 89 -10.65 -8.03 14.94
N THR A 90 -9.98 -7.70 13.85
CA THR A 90 -10.27 -8.22 12.51
C THR A 90 -9.10 -9.03 11.95
N PRO A 91 -9.34 -9.95 11.00
CA PRO A 91 -8.26 -10.62 10.27
C PRO A 91 -7.28 -9.64 9.62
N GLY A 92 -7.75 -8.48 9.15
CA GLY A 92 -6.92 -7.42 8.58
C GLY A 92 -5.97 -6.79 9.61
N ARG A 93 -6.44 -6.57 10.85
CA ARG A 93 -5.59 -6.09 11.94
C ARG A 93 -4.53 -7.13 12.30
N MET A 94 -4.90 -8.38 12.46
CA MET A 94 -3.95 -9.47 12.73
C MET A 94 -2.91 -9.60 11.61
N ALA A 95 -3.33 -9.57 10.34
CA ALA A 95 -2.43 -9.61 9.20
C ALA A 95 -1.44 -8.44 9.21
N SER A 96 -1.90 -7.23 9.54
CA SER A 96 -1.05 -6.05 9.71
C SER A 96 0.01 -6.26 10.80
N GLU A 97 -0.36 -6.81 11.95
CA GLU A 97 0.57 -7.10 13.04
C GLU A 97 1.59 -8.17 12.65
N TYR A 98 1.19 -9.22 11.95
CA TYR A 98 2.10 -10.24 11.41
C TYR A 98 3.07 -9.66 10.40
N PHE A 99 2.60 -8.80 9.49
CA PHE A 99 3.47 -8.13 8.52
C PHE A 99 4.53 -7.27 9.20
N VAL A 100 4.13 -6.44 10.17
CA VAL A 100 5.07 -5.58 10.92
C VAL A 100 6.07 -6.42 11.71
N ALA A 101 5.62 -7.45 12.42
CA ALA A 101 6.51 -8.35 13.16
C ALA A 101 7.48 -9.09 12.23
N ALA A 102 7.02 -9.49 11.04
CA ALA A 102 7.90 -10.05 10.01
C ALA A 102 8.94 -9.03 9.53
N ALA A 103 8.54 -7.78 9.29
CA ALA A 103 9.43 -6.71 8.85
C ALA A 103 10.52 -6.38 9.89
N LEU A 104 10.21 -6.48 11.16
CA LEU A 104 11.18 -6.34 12.27
C LEU A 104 12.24 -7.46 12.28
N GLN A 105 11.93 -8.62 11.71
CA GLN A 105 12.89 -9.71 11.54
C GLN A 105 13.66 -9.58 10.23
N ASN A 106 12.93 -9.45 9.13
CA ASN A 106 13.49 -9.41 7.78
C ASN A 106 12.46 -8.78 6.80
N PRO A 107 12.77 -7.61 6.21
CA PRO A 107 11.89 -6.94 5.26
C PRO A 107 11.47 -7.79 4.05
N GLU A 108 12.37 -8.62 3.51
CA GLU A 108 12.06 -9.46 2.36
C GLU A 108 11.01 -10.53 2.71
N LYS A 109 11.08 -11.08 3.93
CA LYS A 109 10.08 -12.04 4.41
C LYS A 109 8.72 -11.37 4.63
N ALA A 110 8.70 -10.11 5.10
CA ALA A 110 7.47 -9.35 5.20
C ALA A 110 6.81 -9.15 3.83
N TRP A 111 7.57 -8.87 2.78
CA TRP A 111 7.04 -8.75 1.43
C TRP A 111 6.51 -10.07 0.87
N LYS A 112 7.07 -11.23 1.28
CA LYS A 112 6.47 -12.53 0.98
C LYS A 112 5.10 -12.68 1.65
N LEU A 113 4.98 -12.28 2.92
CA LEU A 113 3.68 -12.28 3.61
C LEU A 113 2.67 -11.37 2.90
N TYR A 114 3.11 -10.16 2.49
CA TYR A 114 2.27 -9.21 1.76
C TYR A 114 1.64 -9.84 0.50
N THR A 115 2.46 -10.52 -0.30
CA THR A 115 2.00 -11.20 -1.52
C THR A 115 0.98 -12.29 -1.17
N GLU A 116 1.32 -13.18 -0.26
CA GLU A 116 0.45 -14.28 0.16
C GLU A 116 -0.88 -13.80 0.75
N PHE A 117 -0.84 -12.75 1.57
CA PHE A 117 -2.06 -12.21 2.20
C PHE A 117 -3.03 -11.62 1.18
N PHE A 118 -2.54 -10.96 0.14
CA PHE A 118 -3.40 -10.48 -0.93
C PHE A 118 -3.81 -11.56 -1.91
N GLU A 119 -2.92 -12.47 -2.30
CA GLU A 119 -3.24 -13.56 -3.24
C GLU A 119 -4.25 -14.53 -2.62
N GLN A 120 -4.11 -14.84 -1.34
CA GLN A 120 -4.98 -15.76 -0.61
C GLN A 120 -5.93 -15.02 0.36
N ARG A 121 -6.39 -13.83 -0.03
CA ARG A 121 -7.23 -12.95 0.79
C ARG A 121 -8.45 -13.66 1.38
N GLU A 122 -9.14 -14.49 0.60
CA GLU A 122 -10.32 -15.21 1.07
C GLU A 122 -9.97 -16.22 2.16
N ARG A 123 -8.82 -16.87 2.03
CA ARG A 123 -8.29 -17.80 3.03
C ARG A 123 -7.86 -17.04 4.30
N LEU A 124 -7.24 -15.88 4.15
CA LEU A 124 -6.95 -14.98 5.28
C LEU A 124 -8.21 -14.65 6.09
N ILE A 125 -9.31 -14.33 5.41
CA ILE A 125 -10.57 -13.97 6.06
C ILE A 125 -11.22 -15.19 6.73
N ALA A 126 -11.19 -16.35 6.06
CA ALA A 126 -11.86 -17.56 6.55
C ALA A 126 -11.10 -18.23 7.71
N ASP A 127 -9.78 -18.36 7.57
CA ASP A 127 -8.94 -19.14 8.50
C ASP A 127 -8.29 -18.27 9.60
N GLY A 128 -8.13 -16.96 9.34
CA GLY A 128 -7.55 -16.02 10.30
C GLY A 128 -6.15 -16.40 10.77
N GLU A 129 -5.92 -16.47 12.09
CA GLU A 129 -4.61 -16.68 12.68
C GLU A 129 -3.92 -18.01 12.25
N PRO A 130 -4.60 -19.16 12.11
CA PRO A 130 -4.00 -20.36 11.53
C PRO A 130 -3.31 -20.14 10.19
N PHE A 131 -3.96 -19.43 9.26
CA PHE A 131 -3.38 -19.08 7.97
C PHE A 131 -2.16 -18.15 8.12
N LEU A 132 -2.23 -17.16 8.98
CA LEU A 132 -1.13 -16.23 9.23
C LEU A 132 0.10 -16.95 9.78
N LYS A 133 -0.07 -17.88 10.71
CA LYS A 133 1.01 -18.73 11.27
C LYS A 133 1.63 -19.63 10.21
N GLU A 134 0.81 -20.27 9.39
CA GLU A 134 1.27 -21.12 8.29
C GLU A 134 2.13 -20.30 7.30
N THR A 135 1.62 -19.17 6.86
CA THR A 135 2.33 -18.29 5.92
C THR A 135 3.64 -17.75 6.50
N ALA A 136 3.64 -17.34 7.76
CA ALA A 136 4.85 -16.90 8.46
C ALA A 136 5.91 -17.99 8.55
N LYS A 137 5.51 -19.22 8.88
CA LYS A 137 6.40 -20.39 8.93
C LYS A 137 6.96 -20.72 7.54
N ASN A 138 6.12 -20.70 6.51
CA ASN A 138 6.53 -20.97 5.12
C ASN A 138 7.49 -19.90 4.58
N ALA A 139 7.35 -18.65 5.03
CA ALA A 139 8.30 -17.57 4.74
C ALA A 139 9.63 -17.72 5.50
N GLY A 140 9.74 -18.68 6.41
CA GLY A 140 10.97 -18.96 7.16
C GLY A 140 11.23 -17.97 8.29
N LEU A 141 10.19 -17.39 8.89
CA LEU A 141 10.31 -16.54 10.07
C LEU A 141 10.65 -17.36 11.32
N ASP A 142 11.39 -16.75 12.26
CA ASP A 142 11.53 -17.28 13.60
C ASP A 142 10.19 -17.11 14.34
N MET A 143 9.49 -18.21 14.56
CA MET A 143 8.15 -18.20 15.16
C MET A 143 8.16 -17.82 16.64
N ARG A 144 9.27 -18.06 17.38
CA ARG A 144 9.39 -17.62 18.78
C ARG A 144 9.54 -16.11 18.85
N LYS A 145 10.41 -15.56 18.00
CA LYS A 145 10.58 -14.10 17.90
C LYS A 145 9.30 -13.43 17.41
N LEU A 146 8.62 -14.00 16.41
CA LEU A 146 7.32 -13.52 15.94
C LEU A 146 6.31 -13.42 17.10
N ALA A 147 6.15 -14.47 17.88
CA ALA A 147 5.23 -14.50 19.03
C ALA A 147 5.60 -13.47 20.10
N ALA A 148 6.90 -13.24 20.35
CA ALA A 148 7.38 -12.21 21.26
C ALA A 148 7.09 -10.80 20.74
N ASP A 149 7.33 -10.53 19.44
CA ASP A 149 7.11 -9.23 18.81
C ASP A 149 5.62 -8.88 18.74
N LEU A 150 4.74 -9.86 18.53
CA LEU A 150 3.28 -9.66 18.60
C LEU A 150 2.81 -9.26 20.01
N LYS A 151 3.43 -9.80 21.06
CA LYS A 151 3.10 -9.50 22.47
C LYS A 151 3.60 -8.13 22.94
N ASN A 152 4.74 -7.67 22.44
CA ASN A 152 5.43 -6.49 22.96
C ASN A 152 4.90 -5.14 22.44
N LYS A 153 3.78 -5.15 21.70
CA LYS A 153 3.07 -3.98 21.17
C LYS A 153 3.88 -3.10 20.19
N LYS A 154 5.07 -3.50 19.73
CA LYS A 154 5.82 -2.76 18.72
C LYS A 154 5.06 -2.68 17.40
N ALA A 155 4.49 -3.81 16.96
CA ALA A 155 3.66 -3.85 15.78
C ALA A 155 2.44 -2.94 15.92
N THR A 156 1.77 -2.98 17.06
CA THR A 156 0.62 -2.12 17.38
C THR A 156 0.98 -0.65 17.27
N ALA A 157 2.10 -0.20 17.82
CA ALA A 157 2.54 1.20 17.79
C ALA A 157 2.77 1.70 16.35
N ILE A 158 3.36 0.88 15.48
CA ILE A 158 3.58 1.23 14.06
C ILE A 158 2.23 1.36 13.31
N ILE A 159 1.30 0.44 13.56
CA ILE A 159 -0.02 0.49 12.95
C ILE A 159 -0.83 1.70 13.45
N ASP A 160 -0.74 2.02 14.73
CA ASP A 160 -1.42 3.18 15.31
C ASP A 160 -0.87 4.50 14.76
N GLU A 161 0.43 4.59 14.49
CA GLU A 161 1.05 5.72 13.79
C GLU A 161 0.56 5.81 12.32
N ASP A 162 0.38 4.69 11.64
CA ASP A 162 -0.19 4.66 10.29
C ASP A 162 -1.63 5.15 10.27
N LEU A 163 -2.45 4.73 11.25
CA LEU A 163 -3.83 5.20 11.42
C LEU A 163 -3.89 6.69 11.76
N ALA A 164 -2.97 7.19 12.59
CA ALA A 164 -2.88 8.62 12.89
C ALA A 164 -2.53 9.45 11.66
N ASP A 165 -1.61 8.97 10.81
CA ASP A 165 -1.31 9.61 9.53
C ASP A 165 -2.52 9.60 8.59
N ALA A 166 -3.23 8.49 8.49
CA ALA A 166 -4.44 8.38 7.68
C ALA A 166 -5.51 9.38 8.14
N GLN A 167 -5.75 9.47 9.46
CA GLN A 167 -6.69 10.42 10.04
C GLN A 167 -6.29 11.87 9.74
N ARG A 168 -5.02 12.23 9.93
CA ARG A 168 -4.49 13.57 9.66
C ARG A 168 -4.62 13.97 8.19
N LEU A 169 -4.51 13.02 7.27
CA LEU A 169 -4.66 13.23 5.83
C LEU A 169 -6.13 13.18 5.36
N GLY A 170 -7.09 12.91 6.26
CA GLY A 170 -8.49 12.76 5.90
C GLY A 170 -8.76 11.55 5.01
N VAL A 171 -8.06 10.44 5.24
CA VAL A 171 -8.28 9.19 4.50
C VAL A 171 -9.56 8.53 5.00
N GLU A 172 -10.57 8.48 4.16
CA GLU A 172 -11.90 7.95 4.51
C GLU A 172 -12.10 6.49 4.10
N GLY A 173 -11.19 5.91 3.32
CA GLY A 173 -11.31 4.54 2.84
C GLY A 173 -10.04 4.01 2.18
N THR A 174 -10.03 2.70 1.95
CA THR A 174 -8.90 1.99 1.36
C THR A 174 -9.23 1.40 -0.01
N PRO A 175 -8.24 1.27 -0.91
CA PRO A 175 -6.88 1.78 -0.79
C PRO A 175 -6.82 3.30 -1.02
N TYR A 176 -5.88 3.96 -0.37
CA TYR A 176 -5.53 5.36 -0.60
C TYR A 176 -4.04 5.46 -0.85
N PHE A 177 -3.64 6.07 -1.94
CA PHE A 177 -2.23 6.15 -2.31
C PHE A 177 -1.75 7.59 -2.33
N LEU A 178 -0.51 7.79 -1.91
CA LEU A 178 0.28 8.97 -2.21
C LEU A 178 1.35 8.58 -3.23
N VAL A 179 1.33 9.22 -4.39
CA VAL A 179 2.39 9.11 -5.41
C VAL A 179 3.21 10.39 -5.32
N ASN A 180 4.28 10.37 -4.54
CA ASN A 180 4.86 11.57 -3.94
C ASN A 180 3.78 12.38 -3.20
N ASN A 181 3.40 13.57 -3.70
CA ASN A 181 2.31 14.37 -3.12
C ASN A 181 0.93 14.13 -3.76
N LEU A 182 0.87 13.41 -4.90
CA LEU A 182 -0.37 13.18 -5.63
C LEU A 182 -1.25 12.18 -4.90
N VAL A 183 -2.54 12.50 -4.75
CA VAL A 183 -3.52 11.62 -4.10
C VAL A 183 -4.24 10.76 -5.13
N VAL A 184 -4.17 9.45 -4.95
CA VAL A 184 -4.93 8.46 -5.72
C VAL A 184 -5.88 7.73 -4.77
N ARG A 185 -7.19 7.88 -4.98
CA ARG A 185 -8.23 7.26 -4.15
C ARG A 185 -8.81 6.04 -4.84
N GLY A 186 -8.87 4.93 -4.10
CA GLY A 186 -9.43 3.67 -4.58
C GLY A 186 -8.52 2.94 -5.57
N ALA A 187 -8.99 1.79 -6.04
CA ALA A 187 -8.29 0.97 -7.02
C ALA A 187 -8.51 1.53 -8.44
N LEU A 188 -7.72 2.52 -8.83
CA LEU A 188 -7.73 3.03 -10.21
C LEU A 188 -7.24 1.95 -11.18
N SER A 189 -7.70 2.03 -12.44
CA SER A 189 -7.13 1.24 -13.52
C SER A 189 -5.63 1.52 -13.66
N TYR A 190 -4.89 0.54 -14.21
CA TYR A 190 -3.46 0.70 -14.46
C TYR A 190 -3.11 1.99 -15.21
N ASP A 191 -3.86 2.32 -16.28
CA ASP A 191 -3.58 3.49 -17.11
C ASP A 191 -3.73 4.80 -16.33
N LEU A 192 -4.76 4.95 -15.51
CA LEU A 192 -4.96 6.12 -14.67
C LEU A 192 -3.92 6.21 -13.54
N PHE A 193 -3.54 5.07 -12.96
CA PHE A 193 -2.47 5.04 -11.96
C PHE A 193 -1.12 5.39 -12.56
N LYS A 194 -0.83 4.87 -13.76
CA LYS A 194 0.35 5.20 -14.57
C LYS A 194 0.44 6.71 -14.83
N ASP A 195 -0.65 7.36 -15.21
CA ASP A 195 -0.68 8.82 -15.40
C ASP A 195 -0.22 9.59 -14.16
N ALA A 196 -0.61 9.14 -12.94
CA ALA A 196 -0.15 9.75 -11.69
C ALA A 196 1.36 9.55 -11.49
N VAL A 197 1.87 8.35 -11.77
CA VAL A 197 3.32 8.06 -11.66
C VAL A 197 4.13 8.87 -12.68
N ASP A 198 3.68 8.96 -13.92
CA ASP A 198 4.33 9.75 -14.96
C ASP A 198 4.41 11.24 -14.58
N MET A 199 3.31 11.78 -14.03
CA MET A 199 3.27 13.17 -13.56
C MET A 199 4.23 13.40 -12.39
N ALA A 200 4.27 12.50 -11.40
CA ALA A 200 5.18 12.58 -10.26
C ALA A 200 6.64 12.49 -10.70
N LEU A 201 6.95 11.57 -11.63
CA LEU A 201 8.30 11.38 -12.17
C LEU A 201 8.77 12.61 -12.97
N SER A 202 7.90 13.16 -13.82
CA SER A 202 8.19 14.39 -14.56
C SER A 202 8.51 15.56 -13.63
N GLN A 203 7.80 15.68 -12.52
CA GLN A 203 8.06 16.72 -11.54
C GLN A 203 9.36 16.51 -10.76
N ALA A 204 9.66 15.27 -10.39
CA ALA A 204 10.90 14.94 -9.67
C ALA A 204 12.15 15.25 -10.48
N ARG A 205 12.10 15.11 -11.81
CA ARG A 205 13.20 15.41 -12.74
C ARG A 205 13.44 16.91 -12.99
N LYS A 206 12.51 17.76 -12.55
CA LYS A 206 12.62 19.24 -12.71
C LYS A 206 13.24 19.94 -11.50
N LYS A 207 13.47 19.18 -10.43
CA LYS A 207 14.14 19.65 -9.19
C LYS A 207 15.61 19.29 -9.20
#